data_d691d02a6539c3b941999245dca69d3b
#
_entry.id   d691d02a6539c3b941999245dca69d3b
#
_cell.length_a   1.000
_cell.length_b   1.000
_cell.length_c   1.000
_cell.angle_alpha   90.00
_cell.angle_beta   90.00
_cell.angle_gamma   90.00
#
_symmetry.space_group_name_H-M   'P 1'
#
loop_
_entity.id
_entity.type
_entity.pdbx_description
1 polymer ?
#
loop_
_entity_poly.entity_id
_entity_poly.type
_entity_poly.pdbx_seq_one_letter_code
_entity_poly.pdbx_strand_id
1 'polypeptide(L)'
;MSIELKNVTYTYSPGTAYEIHALKDINLSIPDGQFIGIIGHTGSGKSTLIQHFNALIRPTSGTITYNGEDIWGEKYDRRALRSEVGLVFQYPEHQLFENDVLSDVCFGPMNQGLSREEAEVEAKKALQHVGFKEKNFSKSPFELSGGQKKRVAIAGVLAMNPKILILDEPTAGLDP
;
A
#
# COMPACT_ATOMS: atom_id res chain seq x y z
N MET A 1 -11.96 2.90 12.94
CA MET A 1 -11.99 2.49 11.51
C MET A 1 -11.89 0.98 11.48
N SER A 2 -12.65 0.33 10.60
CA SER A 2 -12.60 -1.14 10.50
C SER A 2 -12.62 -1.56 9.05
N ILE A 3 -11.88 -2.62 8.74
CA ILE A 3 -12.01 -3.34 7.47
C ILE A 3 -12.66 -4.68 7.80
N GLU A 4 -13.73 -5.03 7.09
CA GLU A 4 -14.40 -6.32 7.24
C GLU A 4 -14.51 -7.03 5.90
N LEU A 5 -14.20 -8.32 5.91
CA LEU A 5 -14.38 -9.24 4.79
C LEU A 5 -15.44 -10.27 5.17
N LYS A 6 -16.41 -10.51 4.29
CA LYS A 6 -17.46 -11.52 4.46
C LYS A 6 -17.52 -12.42 3.24
N ASN A 7 -17.20 -13.69 3.44
CA ASN A 7 -17.21 -14.75 2.42
C ASN A 7 -16.42 -14.38 1.16
N VAL A 8 -15.29 -13.68 1.33
CA VAL A 8 -14.49 -13.18 0.21
C VAL A 8 -13.75 -14.31 -0.46
N THR A 9 -14.01 -14.47 -1.76
CA THR A 9 -13.32 -15.43 -2.63
C THR A 9 -12.71 -14.69 -3.80
N TYR A 10 -11.49 -15.09 -4.18
CA TYR A 10 -10.83 -14.54 -5.36
C TYR A 10 -10.11 -15.61 -6.16
N THR A 11 -10.37 -15.63 -7.45
CA THR A 11 -9.79 -16.57 -8.42
C THR A 11 -9.12 -15.79 -9.53
N TYR A 12 -7.84 -16.04 -9.76
CA TYR A 12 -7.12 -15.54 -10.94
C TYR A 12 -7.52 -16.33 -12.17
N SER A 13 -7.69 -15.65 -13.30
CA SER A 13 -7.96 -16.25 -14.62
C SER A 13 -9.08 -17.29 -14.61
N PRO A 14 -10.29 -16.98 -14.08
CA PRO A 14 -11.36 -17.95 -13.94
C PRO A 14 -11.78 -18.52 -15.30
N GLY A 15 -12.06 -19.82 -15.34
CA GLY A 15 -12.48 -20.53 -16.55
C GLY A 15 -11.37 -20.79 -17.58
N THR A 16 -10.10 -20.57 -17.22
CA THR A 16 -8.96 -20.86 -18.09
C THR A 16 -8.11 -22.02 -17.55
N ALA A 17 -7.16 -22.51 -18.35
CA ALA A 17 -6.18 -23.51 -17.90
C ALA A 17 -5.22 -22.98 -16.81
N TYR A 18 -5.18 -21.67 -16.57
CA TYR A 18 -4.35 -21.00 -15.56
C TYR A 18 -5.17 -20.51 -14.36
N GLU A 19 -6.32 -21.13 -14.11
CA GLU A 19 -7.17 -20.79 -12.99
C GLU A 19 -6.48 -21.09 -11.65
N ILE A 20 -6.41 -20.08 -10.76
CA ILE A 20 -5.83 -20.21 -9.42
C ILE A 20 -6.79 -19.62 -8.40
N HIS A 21 -7.28 -20.43 -7.48
CA HIS A 21 -8.07 -19.99 -6.33
C HIS A 21 -7.15 -19.42 -5.25
N ALA A 22 -6.97 -18.10 -5.23
CA ALA A 22 -6.06 -17.44 -4.30
C ALA A 22 -6.66 -17.19 -2.93
N LEU A 23 -7.94 -16.85 -2.86
CA LEU A 23 -8.70 -16.68 -1.63
C LEU A 23 -9.98 -17.49 -1.71
N LYS A 24 -10.34 -18.16 -0.60
CA LYS A 24 -11.54 -19.01 -0.54
C LYS A 24 -12.28 -18.76 0.77
N ASP A 25 -13.46 -18.17 0.66
CA ASP A 25 -14.39 -17.93 1.79
C ASP A 25 -13.74 -17.24 2.99
N ILE A 26 -12.98 -16.18 2.73
CA ILE A 26 -12.28 -15.44 3.78
C ILE A 26 -13.27 -14.57 4.57
N ASN A 27 -13.28 -14.78 5.86
CA ASN A 27 -14.03 -13.99 6.84
C ASN A 27 -13.03 -13.37 7.81
N LEU A 28 -12.91 -12.04 7.84
CA LEU A 28 -11.92 -11.31 8.62
C LEU A 28 -12.47 -9.97 9.07
N SER A 29 -12.25 -9.63 10.33
CA SER A 29 -12.53 -8.30 10.87
C SER A 29 -11.25 -7.70 11.43
N ILE A 30 -10.91 -6.51 10.96
CA ILE A 30 -9.74 -5.73 11.39
C ILE A 30 -10.28 -4.47 12.07
N PRO A 31 -10.36 -4.45 13.40
CA PRO A 31 -10.79 -3.27 14.14
C PRO A 31 -9.72 -2.18 14.17
N ASP A 32 -10.12 -0.98 14.54
CA ASP A 32 -9.22 0.18 14.65
C ASP A 32 -8.15 -0.02 15.74
N GLY A 33 -7.00 0.60 15.51
CA GLY A 33 -5.92 0.69 16.50
C GLY A 33 -5.17 -0.62 16.75
N GLN A 34 -5.32 -1.63 15.89
CA GLN A 34 -4.61 -2.90 16.03
C GLN A 34 -3.40 -3.00 15.10
N PHE A 35 -2.37 -3.69 15.60
CA PHE A 35 -1.26 -4.18 14.80
C PHE A 35 -1.50 -5.67 14.48
N ILE A 36 -1.60 -6.00 13.19
CA ILE A 36 -1.96 -7.34 12.72
C ILE A 36 -0.84 -7.92 11.86
N GLY A 37 -0.36 -9.10 12.23
CA GLY A 37 0.57 -9.89 11.41
C GLY A 37 -0.17 -10.95 10.62
N ILE A 38 0.01 -10.96 9.28
CA ILE A 38 -0.49 -12.01 8.39
C ILE A 38 0.67 -12.94 8.06
N ILE A 39 0.57 -14.20 8.51
CA ILE A 39 1.63 -15.20 8.36
C ILE A 39 1.15 -16.33 7.45
N GLY A 40 2.04 -16.85 6.61
CA GLY A 40 1.78 -17.98 5.72
C GLY A 40 2.94 -18.19 4.74
N HIS A 41 3.01 -19.37 4.14
CA HIS A 41 4.03 -19.68 3.12
C HIS A 41 3.85 -18.84 1.84
N THR A 42 4.86 -18.78 1.00
CA THR A 42 4.78 -18.14 -0.33
C THR A 42 3.67 -18.80 -1.16
N GLY A 43 2.84 -17.98 -1.82
CA GLY A 43 1.70 -18.47 -2.59
C GLY A 43 0.43 -18.77 -1.76
N SER A 44 0.42 -18.50 -0.44
CA SER A 44 -0.78 -18.70 0.40
C SER A 44 -1.85 -17.60 0.25
N GLY A 45 -1.68 -16.65 -0.66
CA GLY A 45 -2.66 -15.59 -0.93
C GLY A 45 -2.50 -14.31 -0.09
N LYS A 46 -1.44 -14.15 0.71
CA LYS A 46 -1.22 -12.96 1.56
C LYS A 46 -1.26 -11.66 0.76
N SER A 47 -0.42 -11.53 -0.26
CA SER A 47 -0.35 -10.33 -1.11
C SER A 47 -1.68 -10.09 -1.85
N THR A 48 -2.36 -11.16 -2.26
CA THR A 48 -3.71 -11.06 -2.84
C THR A 48 -4.70 -10.49 -1.81
N LEU A 49 -4.67 -11.00 -0.58
CA LEU A 49 -5.58 -10.56 0.48
C LEU A 49 -5.41 -9.06 0.79
N ILE A 50 -4.17 -8.59 0.98
CA ILE A 50 -3.91 -7.20 1.34
C ILE A 50 -4.26 -6.22 0.21
N GLN A 51 -4.17 -6.64 -1.07
CA GLN A 51 -4.58 -5.84 -2.22
C GLN A 51 -6.10 -5.63 -2.30
N HIS A 52 -6.89 -6.47 -1.61
CA HIS A 52 -8.33 -6.26 -1.48
C HIS A 52 -8.67 -5.14 -0.48
N PHE A 53 -7.82 -4.89 0.53
CA PHE A 53 -8.11 -3.90 1.58
C PHE A 53 -8.15 -2.46 1.06
N ASN A 54 -7.41 -2.14 0.01
CA ASN A 54 -7.39 -0.81 -0.62
C ASN A 54 -8.05 -0.79 -2.02
N ALA A 55 -8.88 -1.78 -2.32
CA ALA A 55 -9.60 -1.91 -3.59
C ALA A 55 -8.70 -1.88 -4.85
N LEU A 56 -7.50 -2.45 -4.79
CA LEU A 56 -6.68 -2.71 -5.99
C LEU A 56 -7.23 -3.89 -6.79
N ILE A 57 -7.73 -4.91 -6.10
CA ILE A 57 -8.31 -6.10 -6.72
C ILE A 57 -9.76 -6.24 -6.22
N ARG A 58 -10.69 -6.49 -7.15
CA ARG A 58 -12.08 -6.77 -6.84
C ARG A 58 -12.26 -8.26 -6.56
N PRO A 59 -12.95 -8.66 -5.47
CA PRO A 59 -13.21 -10.06 -5.20
C PRO A 59 -14.13 -10.69 -6.27
N THR A 60 -13.97 -11.99 -6.50
CA THR A 60 -14.87 -12.77 -7.37
C THR A 60 -16.25 -12.90 -6.74
N SER A 61 -16.30 -13.06 -5.41
CA SER A 61 -17.53 -13.08 -4.60
C SER A 61 -17.24 -12.63 -3.17
N GLY A 62 -18.29 -12.36 -2.40
CA GLY A 62 -18.24 -11.84 -1.05
C GLY A 62 -18.24 -10.31 -1.01
N THR A 63 -18.15 -9.75 0.18
CA THR A 63 -18.24 -8.31 0.42
C THR A 63 -17.06 -7.84 1.25
N ILE A 64 -16.54 -6.66 0.92
CA ILE A 64 -15.50 -5.99 1.66
C ILE A 64 -16.03 -4.63 2.06
N THR A 65 -16.00 -4.33 3.36
CA THR A 65 -16.44 -3.03 3.85
C THR A 65 -15.32 -2.29 4.55
N TYR A 66 -15.33 -0.98 4.41
CA TYR A 66 -14.51 -0.04 5.16
C TYR A 66 -15.42 0.91 5.92
N ASN A 67 -15.31 0.94 7.24
CA ASN A 67 -16.20 1.68 8.14
C ASN A 67 -17.70 1.34 7.93
N GLY A 68 -18.01 0.09 7.58
CA GLY A 68 -19.37 -0.38 7.34
C GLY A 68 -19.90 -0.13 5.92
N GLU A 69 -19.19 0.58 5.07
CA GLU A 69 -19.56 0.82 3.67
C GLU A 69 -18.89 -0.16 2.71
N ASP A 70 -19.64 -0.73 1.77
CA ASP A 70 -19.10 -1.61 0.74
C ASP A 70 -18.18 -0.83 -0.20
N ILE A 71 -16.88 -1.19 -0.21
CA ILE A 71 -15.88 -0.52 -1.04
C ILE A 71 -16.06 -0.75 -2.55
N TRP A 72 -16.92 -1.71 -2.93
CA TRP A 72 -17.26 -1.98 -4.33
C TRP A 72 -18.67 -1.47 -4.72
N GLY A 73 -19.35 -0.76 -3.81
CA GLY A 73 -20.58 -0.06 -4.09
C GLY A 73 -20.44 0.94 -5.25
N GLU A 74 -21.53 1.16 -6.02
CA GLU A 74 -21.49 2.00 -7.24
C GLU A 74 -21.03 3.45 -6.98
N LYS A 75 -21.37 4.01 -5.82
CA LYS A 75 -21.07 5.41 -5.47
C LYS A 75 -19.86 5.54 -4.54
N TYR A 76 -19.17 4.44 -4.21
CA TYR A 76 -18.07 4.47 -3.26
C TYR A 76 -16.81 5.09 -3.87
N ASP A 77 -16.20 6.05 -3.16
CA ASP A 77 -14.97 6.72 -3.60
C ASP A 77 -13.72 5.89 -3.25
N ARG A 78 -13.32 5.02 -4.17
CA ARG A 78 -12.10 4.21 -4.05
C ARG A 78 -10.80 5.02 -4.10
N ARG A 79 -10.85 6.26 -4.62
CA ARG A 79 -9.67 7.15 -4.59
C ARG A 79 -9.44 7.66 -3.16
N ALA A 80 -10.50 8.08 -2.49
CA ALA A 80 -10.44 8.44 -1.07
C ALA A 80 -9.98 7.26 -0.21
N LEU A 81 -10.49 6.05 -0.45
CA LEU A 81 -10.04 4.84 0.25
C LEU A 81 -8.53 4.63 0.13
N ARG A 82 -7.97 4.73 -1.07
CA ARG A 82 -6.53 4.54 -1.30
C ARG A 82 -5.65 5.61 -0.65
N SER A 83 -6.20 6.77 -0.39
CA SER A 83 -5.53 7.81 0.39
C SER A 83 -5.51 7.47 1.89
N GLU A 84 -6.54 6.78 2.38
CA GLU A 84 -6.66 6.38 3.78
C GLU A 84 -5.99 5.04 4.10
N VAL A 85 -5.94 4.12 3.12
CA VAL A 85 -5.35 2.79 3.24
C VAL A 85 -4.11 2.70 2.36
N GLY A 86 -2.98 3.07 2.93
CA GLY A 86 -1.67 3.02 2.25
C GLY A 86 -1.14 1.60 2.16
N LEU A 87 -0.66 1.21 0.99
CA LEU A 87 -0.06 -0.10 0.74
C LEU A 87 1.37 0.06 0.22
N VAL A 88 2.32 -0.53 0.93
CA VAL A 88 3.71 -0.70 0.49
C VAL A 88 3.85 -2.12 -0.05
N PHE A 89 4.15 -2.25 -1.33
CA PHE A 89 4.33 -3.55 -1.98
C PHE A 89 5.66 -4.22 -1.63
N GLN A 90 5.76 -5.50 -1.88
CA GLN A 90 7.04 -6.21 -1.92
C GLN A 90 7.93 -5.58 -3.01
N TYR A 91 9.16 -5.20 -2.74
CA TYR A 91 10.06 -4.46 -3.65
C TYR A 91 9.54 -3.06 -4.05
N PRO A 92 9.19 -2.20 -3.09
CA PRO A 92 8.61 -0.89 -3.36
C PRO A 92 9.59 0.05 -4.07
N GLU A 93 10.89 -0.25 -4.04
CA GLU A 93 11.95 0.48 -4.73
C GLU A 93 11.83 0.49 -6.26
N HIS A 94 11.07 -0.43 -6.83
CA HIS A 94 10.78 -0.45 -8.28
C HIS A 94 9.72 0.57 -8.69
N GLN A 95 9.08 1.23 -7.74
CA GLN A 95 8.04 2.23 -7.98
C GLN A 95 8.59 3.65 -8.07
N LEU A 96 9.88 3.86 -7.80
CA LEU A 96 10.53 5.17 -7.88
C LEU A 96 10.79 5.55 -9.34
N PHE A 97 10.34 6.74 -9.75
CA PHE A 97 10.37 7.16 -11.15
C PHE A 97 10.73 8.65 -11.37
N GLU A 98 10.71 9.47 -10.31
CA GLU A 98 11.01 10.89 -10.42
C GLU A 98 12.50 11.18 -10.51
N ASN A 99 12.85 12.41 -10.91
CA ASN A 99 14.23 12.83 -11.08
C ASN A 99 15.01 12.93 -9.76
N ASP A 100 14.33 13.24 -8.66
CA ASP A 100 14.91 13.35 -7.34
C ASP A 100 13.98 12.75 -6.26
N VAL A 101 14.58 12.40 -5.13
CA VAL A 101 13.92 11.76 -3.99
C VAL A 101 12.75 12.59 -3.46
N LEU A 102 12.95 13.90 -3.29
CA LEU A 102 11.91 14.75 -2.72
C LEU A 102 10.68 14.81 -3.64
N SER A 103 10.90 14.95 -4.93
CA SER A 103 9.83 14.96 -5.94
C SER A 103 9.06 13.65 -5.95
N ASP A 104 9.76 12.51 -5.86
CA ASP A 104 9.13 11.18 -5.82
C ASP A 104 8.20 11.04 -4.61
N VAL A 105 8.65 11.46 -3.43
CA VAL A 105 7.84 11.39 -2.20
C VAL A 105 6.69 12.42 -2.22
N CYS A 106 6.83 13.56 -2.90
CA CYS A 106 5.76 14.54 -3.05
C CYS A 106 4.61 14.06 -3.96
N PHE A 107 4.86 13.08 -4.83
CA PHE A 107 3.89 12.64 -5.83
C PHE A 107 2.55 12.19 -5.22
N GLY A 108 2.60 11.39 -4.15
CA GLY A 108 1.41 10.93 -3.43
C GLY A 108 0.55 12.07 -2.88
N PRO A 109 1.09 12.96 -2.01
CA PRO A 109 0.40 14.12 -1.48
C PRO A 109 -0.16 15.06 -2.56
N MET A 110 0.58 15.32 -3.63
CA MET A 110 0.08 16.13 -4.75
C MET A 110 -1.11 15.47 -5.45
N ASN A 111 -1.13 14.17 -5.60
CA ASN A 111 -2.28 13.43 -6.13
C ASN A 111 -3.51 13.47 -5.20
N GLN A 112 -3.30 13.73 -3.90
CA GLN A 112 -4.40 14.01 -2.96
C GLN A 112 -4.92 15.45 -3.05
N GLY A 113 -4.26 16.32 -3.82
CA GLY A 113 -4.66 17.70 -4.06
C GLY A 113 -3.89 18.74 -3.25
N LEU A 114 -2.82 18.36 -2.55
CA LEU A 114 -1.95 19.33 -1.89
C LEU A 114 -1.16 20.16 -2.92
N SER A 115 -0.88 21.41 -2.59
CA SER A 115 0.07 22.23 -3.35
C SER A 115 1.48 21.63 -3.27
N ARG A 116 2.38 22.06 -4.14
CA ARG A 116 3.77 21.61 -4.12
C ARG A 116 4.44 21.91 -2.77
N GLU A 117 4.21 23.08 -2.23
CA GLU A 117 4.78 23.54 -0.95
C GLU A 117 4.27 22.67 0.22
N GLU A 118 2.97 22.39 0.26
CA GLU A 118 2.38 21.51 1.28
C GLU A 118 2.89 20.07 1.15
N ALA A 119 2.95 19.55 -0.06
CA ALA A 119 3.48 18.22 -0.33
C ALA A 119 4.94 18.08 0.10
N GLU A 120 5.78 19.10 -0.11
CA GLU A 120 7.17 19.09 0.35
C GLU A 120 7.29 19.02 1.88
N VAL A 121 6.40 19.69 2.61
CA VAL A 121 6.39 19.63 4.08
C VAL A 121 6.12 18.20 4.54
N GLU A 122 5.10 17.54 3.98
CA GLU A 122 4.75 16.16 4.34
C GLU A 122 5.82 15.17 3.88
N ALA A 123 6.38 15.36 2.68
CA ALA A 123 7.45 14.52 2.14
C ALA A 123 8.72 14.60 3.02
N LYS A 124 9.13 15.79 3.46
CA LYS A 124 10.29 15.97 4.35
C LYS A 124 10.08 15.28 5.69
N LYS A 125 8.89 15.41 6.29
CA LYS A 125 8.53 14.68 7.52
C LYS A 125 8.64 13.16 7.33
N ALA A 126 8.03 12.63 6.26
CA ALA A 126 8.04 11.21 5.97
C ALA A 126 9.47 10.68 5.74
N LEU A 127 10.30 11.39 4.99
CA LEU A 127 11.71 11.05 4.77
C LEU A 127 12.51 11.04 6.07
N GLN A 128 12.25 12.00 6.97
CA GLN A 128 12.88 12.02 8.29
C GLN A 128 12.45 10.82 9.15
N HIS A 129 11.16 10.44 9.13
CA HIS A 129 10.65 9.27 9.87
C HIS A 129 11.34 7.96 9.45
N VAL A 130 11.67 7.79 8.17
CA VAL A 130 12.42 6.62 7.69
C VAL A 130 13.95 6.77 7.83
N GLY A 131 14.41 7.81 8.50
CA GLY A 131 15.84 8.05 8.73
C GLY A 131 16.63 8.43 7.48
N PHE A 132 15.98 9.04 6.48
CA PHE A 132 16.63 9.50 5.27
C PHE A 132 17.20 10.92 5.47
N LYS A 133 18.48 11.11 5.16
CA LYS A 133 19.18 12.37 5.45
C LYS A 133 18.85 13.44 4.42
N GLU A 134 18.58 14.68 4.88
CA GLU A 134 18.17 15.82 4.06
C GLU A 134 19.14 16.13 2.91
N LYS A 135 20.45 16.00 3.13
CA LYS A 135 21.50 16.17 2.10
C LYS A 135 21.34 15.27 0.86
N ASN A 136 20.48 14.26 0.93
CA ASN A 136 20.23 13.31 -0.14
C ASN A 136 18.86 13.54 -0.83
N PHE A 137 18.08 14.54 -0.43
CA PHE A 137 16.75 14.78 -1.00
C PHE A 137 16.76 15.13 -2.48
N SER A 138 17.83 15.81 -2.94
CA SER A 138 18.04 16.18 -4.35
C SER A 138 18.74 15.11 -5.19
N LYS A 139 19.09 13.96 -4.58
CA LYS A 139 19.69 12.86 -5.35
C LYS A 139 18.65 12.15 -6.20
N SER A 140 19.11 11.63 -7.34
CA SER A 140 18.29 10.72 -8.13
C SER A 140 18.02 9.42 -7.34
N PRO A 141 16.78 8.90 -7.33
CA PRO A 141 16.49 7.60 -6.76
C PRO A 141 17.37 6.48 -7.34
N PHE A 142 17.82 6.61 -8.57
CA PHE A 142 18.65 5.61 -9.24
C PHE A 142 20.08 5.53 -8.68
N GLU A 143 20.57 6.58 -8.00
CA GLU A 143 21.87 6.62 -7.35
C GLU A 143 21.87 6.03 -5.94
N LEU A 144 20.69 5.62 -5.43
CA LEU A 144 20.54 5.12 -4.07
C LEU A 144 20.82 3.61 -3.99
N SER A 145 21.31 3.17 -2.82
CA SER A 145 21.36 1.72 -2.51
C SER A 145 19.93 1.14 -2.39
N GLY A 146 19.79 -0.18 -2.55
CA GLY A 146 18.49 -0.86 -2.44
C GLY A 146 17.74 -0.51 -1.15
N GLY A 147 18.43 -0.57 0.01
CA GLY A 147 17.82 -0.20 1.29
C GLY A 147 17.45 1.30 1.39
N GLN A 148 18.17 2.18 0.71
CA GLN A 148 17.79 3.59 0.63
C GLN A 148 16.56 3.79 -0.25
N LYS A 149 16.51 3.16 -1.42
CA LYS A 149 15.34 3.18 -2.31
C LYS A 149 14.09 2.70 -1.58
N LYS A 150 14.19 1.57 -0.86
CA LYS A 150 13.09 1.01 -0.08
C LYS A 150 12.57 2.01 0.95
N ARG A 151 13.45 2.68 1.69
CA ARG A 151 13.03 3.73 2.64
C ARG A 151 12.35 4.91 1.97
N VAL A 152 12.83 5.34 0.82
CA VAL A 152 12.19 6.42 0.03
C VAL A 152 10.79 6.00 -0.42
N ALA A 153 10.63 4.80 -0.94
CA ALA A 153 9.32 4.29 -1.37
C ALA A 153 8.33 4.15 -0.20
N ILE A 154 8.80 3.70 0.98
CA ILE A 154 7.97 3.70 2.20
C ILE A 154 7.59 5.15 2.58
N ALA A 155 8.53 6.10 2.51
CA ALA A 155 8.25 7.51 2.79
C ALA A 155 7.18 8.07 1.83
N GLY A 156 7.18 7.68 0.56
CA GLY A 156 6.16 8.07 -0.41
C GLY A 156 4.74 7.68 0.02
N VAL A 157 4.58 6.50 0.61
CA VAL A 157 3.28 6.08 1.18
C VAL A 157 2.98 6.82 2.49
N LEU A 158 3.96 6.99 3.37
CA LEU A 158 3.79 7.69 4.65
C LEU A 158 3.45 9.17 4.47
N ALA A 159 3.98 9.83 3.43
CA ALA A 159 3.72 11.23 3.13
C ALA A 159 2.24 11.52 2.83
N MET A 160 1.50 10.51 2.36
CA MET A 160 0.05 10.60 2.17
C MET A 160 -0.74 10.58 3.49
N ASN A 161 -0.06 10.39 4.63
CA ASN A 161 -0.64 10.32 5.97
C ASN A 161 -1.81 9.30 6.06
N PRO A 162 -1.60 8.04 5.67
CA PRO A 162 -2.66 7.03 5.65
C PRO A 162 -3.12 6.71 7.08
N LYS A 163 -4.41 6.40 7.23
CA LYS A 163 -5.01 5.96 8.50
C LYS A 163 -4.70 4.49 8.80
N ILE A 164 -4.51 3.69 7.75
CA ILE A 164 -4.10 2.30 7.82
C ILE A 164 -2.86 2.15 6.93
N LEU A 165 -1.79 1.58 7.47
CA LEU A 165 -0.58 1.25 6.72
C LEU A 165 -0.47 -0.26 6.58
N ILE A 166 -0.37 -0.73 5.35
CA ILE A 166 -0.17 -2.13 5.01
C ILE A 166 1.23 -2.30 4.42
N LEU A 167 1.98 -3.26 4.93
CA LEU A 167 3.33 -3.57 4.47
C LEU A 167 3.37 -5.02 3.96
N ASP A 168 3.66 -5.21 2.67
CA ASP A 168 3.84 -6.54 2.09
C ASP A 168 5.33 -6.93 2.14
N GLU A 169 5.66 -7.92 2.96
CA GLU A 169 7.01 -8.43 3.16
C GLU A 169 8.08 -7.32 3.33
N PRO A 170 7.93 -6.41 4.31
CA PRO A 170 8.76 -5.21 4.41
C PRO A 170 10.25 -5.48 4.63
N THR A 171 10.61 -6.67 5.07
CA THR A 171 12.00 -7.10 5.31
C THR A 171 12.59 -7.90 4.15
N ALA A 172 11.83 -8.20 3.11
CA ALA A 172 12.35 -8.93 1.95
C ALA A 172 13.53 -8.20 1.31
N GLY A 173 14.65 -8.91 1.07
CA GLY A 173 15.85 -8.34 0.47
C GLY A 173 16.68 -7.41 1.37
N LEU A 174 16.40 -7.34 2.66
CA LEU A 174 17.28 -6.74 3.66
C LEU A 174 18.22 -7.83 4.19
N ASP A 175 19.50 -7.49 4.30
CA ASP A 175 20.46 -8.32 5.03
C ASP A 175 20.06 -8.39 6.51
N PRO A 176 20.22 -9.56 7.17
CA PRO A 176 19.91 -9.74 8.58
C PRO A 176 20.78 -8.90 9.51
#